data_eb22d73a6584c6e234de01da06cf9d5e
#
_entry.id   eb22d73a6584c6e234de01da06cf9d5e
#
_cell.length_a   1.000
_cell.length_b   1.000
_cell.length_c   1.000
_cell.angle_alpha   90.00
_cell.angle_beta   90.00
_cell.angle_gamma   90.00
#
_symmetry.space_group_name_H-M   'P 1'
#
loop_
_entity.id
_entity.type
_entity.pdbx_description
1 polymer ?
#
loop_
_entity_poly.entity_id
_entity_poly.type
_entity_poly.pdbx_seq_one_letter_code
_entity_poly.pdbx_strand_id
1 'polypeptide(L)'
;MFTGGGTVGHVTLNLLLIPKFIEDGWEVHYIGDKKGIEYQEIKKSGLDVRFHSIATGKLRRYFSFQNMMDVFKVAWGTLQSIAILLRVRPQVLFSKGGFVSVPPVIAARLTRVPVYIHESDLSMGLANKIAYKFATKMYTTFEQAHGLTKSAHIGAVTKVTDHIPTTSEELEEKTKGFRKDLPTLLFVGGSAGARVFNEFVTEHKAELLQHYNIINLTGDLTLNQAEGGLYRVDYVTDQYLPMLQKADLVVTRGGANTLFELLAMNKLHLIV
;
A
#
# COMPACT_ATOMS: atom_id res chain seq x y z
N MET A 1 -4.30 9.54 15.35
CA MET A 1 -4.11 10.21 14.04
C MET A 1 -3.15 9.40 13.17
N PHE A 2 -3.43 9.25 11.89
CA PHE A 2 -2.61 8.54 10.91
C PHE A 2 -2.04 9.48 9.85
N THR A 3 -0.90 9.10 9.27
CA THR A 3 -0.29 9.75 8.11
C THR A 3 0.51 8.74 7.28
N GLY A 4 0.71 9.05 6.03
CA GLY A 4 1.45 8.24 5.06
C GLY A 4 0.85 8.44 3.68
N GLY A 5 1.66 8.38 2.64
CA GLY A 5 1.13 8.62 1.31
C GLY A 5 2.20 8.75 0.24
N GLY A 6 1.76 9.22 -0.93
CA GLY A 6 2.60 9.31 -2.12
C GLY A 6 2.65 8.02 -2.94
N THR A 7 2.32 6.87 -2.35
CA THR A 7 2.11 5.58 -3.01
C THR A 7 1.04 4.78 -2.27
N VAL A 8 0.37 3.84 -2.95
CA VAL A 8 -0.63 2.94 -2.33
C VAL A 8 -0.01 2.15 -1.18
N GLY A 9 1.22 1.65 -1.32
CA GLY A 9 1.92 0.89 -0.27
C GLY A 9 2.09 1.65 1.04
N HIS A 10 2.19 2.99 1.01
CA HIS A 10 2.23 3.82 2.21
C HIS A 10 0.85 4.10 2.84
N VAL A 11 -0.24 3.69 2.18
CA VAL A 11 -1.61 3.84 2.69
C VAL A 11 -2.18 2.51 3.17
N THR A 12 -1.82 1.41 2.51
CA THR A 12 -2.37 0.08 2.75
C THR A 12 -2.34 -0.34 4.22
N LEU A 13 -1.20 -0.20 4.90
CA LEU A 13 -1.11 -0.56 6.32
C LEU A 13 -2.05 0.29 7.19
N ASN A 14 -2.16 1.58 6.89
CA ASN A 14 -3.08 2.45 7.63
C ASN A 14 -4.52 1.97 7.44
N LEU A 15 -4.91 1.59 6.22
CA LEU A 15 -6.24 1.05 5.92
C LEU A 15 -6.52 -0.29 6.62
N LEU A 16 -5.49 -1.08 6.93
CA LEU A 16 -5.65 -2.31 7.72
C LEU A 16 -5.82 -2.04 9.21
N LEU A 17 -5.15 -1.00 9.72
CA LEU A 17 -5.20 -0.67 11.15
C LEU A 17 -6.43 0.15 11.52
N ILE A 18 -6.84 1.10 10.68
CA ILE A 18 -7.92 2.06 10.97
C ILE A 18 -9.22 1.37 11.40
N PRO A 19 -9.73 0.30 10.73
CA PRO A 19 -10.95 -0.37 11.16
C PRO A 19 -10.88 -0.86 12.60
N LYS A 20 -9.75 -1.44 13.02
CA LYS A 20 -9.55 -1.93 14.39
C LYS A 20 -9.60 -0.81 15.42
N PHE A 21 -9.04 0.36 15.10
CA PHE A 21 -9.13 1.53 15.98
C PHE A 21 -10.56 2.07 16.07
N ILE A 22 -11.33 2.06 14.97
CA ILE A 22 -12.74 2.47 14.96
C ILE A 22 -13.58 1.49 15.79
N GLU A 23 -13.38 0.18 15.64
CA GLU A 23 -14.03 -0.88 16.42
C GLU A 23 -13.75 -0.74 17.93
N ASP A 24 -12.54 -0.34 18.30
CA ASP A 24 -12.14 -0.03 19.67
C ASP A 24 -12.66 1.31 20.20
N GLY A 25 -13.48 2.03 19.42
CA GLY A 25 -14.11 3.30 19.81
C GLY A 25 -13.23 4.54 19.65
N TRP A 26 -12.12 4.46 18.91
CA TRP A 26 -11.26 5.63 18.66
C TRP A 26 -11.84 6.55 17.58
N GLU A 27 -11.79 7.86 17.82
CA GLU A 27 -11.99 8.85 16.77
C GLU A 27 -10.73 8.91 15.89
N VAL A 28 -10.87 8.53 14.60
CA VAL A 28 -9.74 8.40 13.70
C VAL A 28 -9.63 9.61 12.79
N HIS A 29 -8.43 10.20 12.77
CA HIS A 29 -8.06 11.29 11.88
C HIS A 29 -6.92 10.87 10.96
N TYR A 30 -6.92 11.37 9.75
CA TYR A 30 -5.83 11.22 8.78
C TYR A 30 -5.32 12.58 8.33
N ILE A 31 -3.99 12.74 8.25
CA ILE A 31 -3.36 13.98 7.79
C ILE A 31 -2.51 13.68 6.55
N GLY A 32 -2.74 14.39 5.46
CA GLY A 32 -2.09 14.14 4.18
C GLY A 32 -2.40 15.18 3.11
N ASP A 33 -2.10 14.88 1.85
CA ASP A 33 -2.39 15.74 0.70
C ASP A 33 -3.76 15.39 0.10
N LYS A 34 -4.66 16.37 0.01
CA LYS A 34 -5.99 16.19 -0.61
C LYS A 34 -5.90 15.80 -2.09
N LYS A 35 -4.77 16.09 -2.76
CA LYS A 35 -4.51 15.69 -4.14
C LYS A 35 -3.73 14.38 -4.24
N GLY A 36 -3.32 13.82 -3.10
CA GLY A 36 -2.54 12.58 -3.02
C GLY A 36 -3.39 11.33 -3.13
N ILE A 37 -2.71 10.21 -3.38
CA ILE A 37 -3.33 8.89 -3.46
C ILE A 37 -3.96 8.49 -2.12
N GLU A 38 -3.39 8.94 -1.00
CA GLU A 38 -3.90 8.66 0.34
C GLU A 38 -5.32 9.20 0.55
N TYR A 39 -5.63 10.37 0.02
CA TYR A 39 -6.99 10.92 0.10
C TYR A 39 -7.99 10.07 -0.68
N GLN A 40 -7.58 9.63 -1.89
CA GLN A 40 -8.42 8.80 -2.75
C GLN A 40 -8.69 7.43 -2.11
N GLU A 41 -7.66 6.78 -1.57
CA GLU A 41 -7.77 5.48 -0.92
C GLU A 41 -8.60 5.53 0.38
N ILE A 42 -8.40 6.55 1.22
CA ILE A 42 -9.24 6.76 2.43
C ILE A 42 -10.70 7.04 2.04
N LYS A 43 -10.94 7.84 1.00
CA LYS A 43 -12.31 8.10 0.52
C LYS A 43 -12.98 6.85 -0.06
N LYS A 44 -12.24 6.06 -0.83
CA LYS A 44 -12.73 4.79 -1.39
C LYS A 44 -13.08 3.76 -0.31
N SER A 45 -12.34 3.74 0.80
CA SER A 45 -12.54 2.75 1.86
C SER A 45 -13.88 2.87 2.58
N GLY A 46 -14.55 4.04 2.48
CA GLY A 46 -15.81 4.29 3.20
C GLY A 46 -15.68 4.35 4.73
N LEU A 47 -14.46 4.29 5.27
CA LEU A 47 -14.21 4.33 6.70
C LEU A 47 -14.51 5.71 7.29
N ASP A 48 -15.02 5.74 8.52
CA ASP A 48 -15.26 7.00 9.26
C ASP A 48 -13.94 7.62 9.72
N VAL A 49 -13.30 8.35 8.82
CA VAL A 49 -12.02 9.01 9.04
C VAL A 49 -12.10 10.49 8.69
N ARG A 50 -11.77 11.35 9.63
CA ARG A 50 -11.67 12.79 9.38
C ARG A 50 -10.33 13.13 8.72
N PHE A 51 -10.37 13.49 7.45
CA PHE A 51 -9.18 13.84 6.67
C PHE A 51 -8.82 15.32 6.82
N HIS A 52 -7.54 15.60 7.14
CA HIS A 52 -6.96 16.93 7.24
C HIS A 52 -5.94 17.14 6.12
N SER A 53 -6.17 18.15 5.30
CA SER A 53 -5.29 18.45 4.17
C SER A 53 -4.16 19.39 4.56
N ILE A 54 -2.95 19.07 4.11
CA ILE A 54 -1.74 19.89 4.26
C ILE A 54 -1.02 20.05 2.93
N ALA A 55 -0.15 21.06 2.84
CA ALA A 55 0.81 21.16 1.75
C ALA A 55 1.92 20.12 1.93
N THR A 56 2.32 19.48 0.84
CA THR A 56 3.38 18.46 0.82
C THR A 56 4.41 18.76 -0.26
N GLY A 57 5.65 18.33 -0.06
CA GLY A 57 6.74 18.48 -1.02
C GLY A 57 7.54 17.18 -1.16
N LYS A 58 7.85 16.78 -2.39
CA LYS A 58 8.70 15.61 -2.66
C LYS A 58 10.16 15.97 -2.42
N LEU A 59 10.72 15.57 -1.29
CA LEU A 59 12.16 15.71 -1.03
C LEU A 59 12.94 14.73 -1.92
N ARG A 60 13.51 15.25 -3.01
CA ARG A 60 14.32 14.46 -3.95
C ARG A 60 15.78 14.44 -3.52
N ARG A 61 16.51 13.39 -3.91
CA ARG A 61 17.93 13.21 -3.54
C ARG A 61 18.91 14.02 -4.40
N TYR A 62 18.45 14.76 -5.40
CA TYR A 62 19.27 15.59 -6.28
C TYR A 62 18.87 17.07 -6.17
N PHE A 63 19.82 17.97 -6.41
CA PHE A 63 19.59 19.41 -6.35
C PHE A 63 18.79 19.86 -7.56
N SER A 64 17.67 20.53 -7.33
CA SER A 64 16.86 21.18 -8.36
C SER A 64 16.13 22.40 -7.78
N PHE A 65 15.75 23.35 -8.62
CA PHE A 65 14.92 24.50 -8.21
C PHE A 65 13.58 24.05 -7.60
N GLN A 66 13.03 22.94 -8.10
CA GLN A 66 11.84 22.33 -7.51
C GLN A 66 12.04 21.84 -6.07
N ASN A 67 13.25 21.40 -5.71
CA ASN A 67 13.56 21.00 -4.33
C ASN A 67 13.48 22.19 -3.37
N MET A 68 13.92 23.38 -3.80
CA MET A 68 13.80 24.58 -2.98
C MET A 68 12.32 24.93 -2.73
N MET A 69 11.48 24.86 -3.76
CA MET A 69 10.02 25.03 -3.62
C MET A 69 9.40 23.95 -2.72
N ASP A 70 9.88 22.71 -2.82
CA ASP A 70 9.37 21.60 -2.02
C ASP A 70 9.77 21.74 -0.53
N VAL A 71 10.94 22.33 -0.22
CA VAL A 71 11.31 22.68 1.16
C VAL A 71 10.33 23.71 1.76
N PHE A 72 9.97 24.77 1.00
CA PHE A 72 8.95 25.71 1.46
C PHE A 72 7.58 25.05 1.68
N LYS A 73 7.16 24.13 0.79
CA LYS A 73 5.92 23.37 0.99
C LYS A 73 5.98 22.50 2.24
N VAL A 74 7.11 21.84 2.51
CA VAL A 74 7.30 21.06 3.74
C VAL A 74 7.24 21.96 4.98
N ALA A 75 7.87 23.13 4.96
CA ALA A 75 7.78 24.09 6.06
C ALA A 75 6.35 24.56 6.29
N TRP A 76 5.64 24.96 5.23
CA TRP A 76 4.24 25.37 5.30
C TRP A 76 3.34 24.24 5.79
N GLY A 77 3.49 23.03 5.24
CA GLY A 77 2.76 21.83 5.68
C GLY A 77 3.03 21.49 7.15
N THR A 78 4.24 21.78 7.65
CA THR A 78 4.57 21.61 9.07
C THR A 78 3.79 22.59 9.94
N LEU A 79 3.69 23.87 9.54
CA LEU A 79 2.87 24.86 10.26
C LEU A 79 1.39 24.49 10.25
N GLN A 80 0.86 24.06 9.11
CA GLN A 80 -0.50 23.55 9.02
C GLN A 80 -0.71 22.34 9.94
N SER A 81 0.23 21.40 9.94
CA SER A 81 0.20 20.22 10.81
C SER A 81 0.22 20.60 12.29
N ILE A 82 1.02 21.58 12.70
CA ILE A 82 1.01 22.10 14.08
C ILE A 82 -0.37 22.60 14.48
N ALA A 83 -0.98 23.43 13.63
CA ALA A 83 -2.32 23.97 13.91
C ALA A 83 -3.39 22.84 14.03
N ILE A 84 -3.31 21.82 13.14
CA ILE A 84 -4.19 20.65 13.19
C ILE A 84 -3.98 19.86 14.49
N LEU A 85 -2.72 19.55 14.84
CA LEU A 85 -2.38 18.77 16.04
C LEU A 85 -2.78 19.49 17.33
N LEU A 86 -2.61 20.80 17.41
CA LEU A 86 -3.03 21.60 18.56
C LEU A 86 -4.57 21.66 18.71
N ARG A 87 -5.29 21.65 17.59
CA ARG A 87 -6.76 21.65 17.58
C ARG A 87 -7.34 20.28 17.91
N VAL A 88 -6.83 19.21 17.25
CA VAL A 88 -7.34 17.83 17.41
C VAL A 88 -6.83 17.18 18.69
N ARG A 89 -5.60 17.50 19.11
CA ARG A 89 -4.91 16.94 20.29
C ARG A 89 -4.89 15.42 20.30
N PRO A 90 -4.40 14.77 19.23
CA PRO A 90 -4.39 13.32 19.16
C PRO A 90 -3.42 12.74 20.21
N GLN A 91 -3.80 11.61 20.80
CA GLN A 91 -2.95 10.89 21.76
C GLN A 91 -1.68 10.33 21.10
N VAL A 92 -1.75 10.05 19.79
CA VAL A 92 -0.66 9.42 19.03
C VAL A 92 -0.74 9.79 17.55
N LEU A 93 0.43 9.92 16.92
CA LEU A 93 0.58 9.97 15.47
C LEU A 93 1.25 8.69 14.98
N PHE A 94 0.56 7.94 14.11
CA PHE A 94 1.13 6.80 13.41
C PHE A 94 1.46 7.16 11.97
N SER A 95 2.70 6.87 11.54
CA SER A 95 3.20 7.16 10.19
C SER A 95 3.68 5.90 9.48
N LYS A 96 3.06 5.61 8.33
CA LYS A 96 3.57 4.55 7.43
C LYS A 96 4.74 5.03 6.57
N GLY A 97 5.01 6.33 6.55
CA GLY A 97 6.08 6.91 5.75
C GLY A 97 5.60 7.55 4.44
N GLY A 98 6.54 7.72 3.51
CA GLY A 98 6.35 8.55 2.32
C GLY A 98 6.58 10.03 2.62
N PHE A 99 6.84 10.84 1.58
CA PHE A 99 7.16 12.26 1.74
C PHE A 99 6.03 13.08 2.40
N VAL A 100 4.79 12.63 2.27
CA VAL A 100 3.59 13.24 2.86
C VAL A 100 3.64 13.23 4.38
N SER A 101 4.29 12.23 4.99
CA SER A 101 4.36 12.07 6.44
C SER A 101 5.39 12.99 7.12
N VAL A 102 6.32 13.58 6.37
CA VAL A 102 7.42 14.37 6.96
C VAL A 102 6.90 15.59 7.72
N PRO A 103 6.03 16.47 7.16
CA PRO A 103 5.48 17.61 7.89
C PRO A 103 4.73 17.21 9.17
N PRO A 104 3.79 16.25 9.17
CA PRO A 104 3.09 15.81 10.38
C PRO A 104 4.01 15.26 11.47
N VAL A 105 5.04 14.50 11.09
CA VAL A 105 5.98 13.93 12.07
C VAL A 105 6.83 15.02 12.75
N ILE A 106 7.31 16.02 11.99
CA ILE A 106 8.04 17.18 12.57
C ILE A 106 7.09 17.95 13.51
N ALA A 107 5.87 18.22 13.05
CA ALA A 107 4.86 18.94 13.85
C ALA A 107 4.51 18.19 15.15
N ALA A 108 4.35 16.88 15.10
CA ALA A 108 4.07 16.04 16.26
C ALA A 108 5.20 16.13 17.31
N ARG A 109 6.47 16.16 16.87
CA ARG A 109 7.59 16.37 17.79
C ARG A 109 7.54 17.73 18.49
N LEU A 110 7.16 18.78 17.75
CA LEU A 110 7.04 20.15 18.28
C LEU A 110 5.84 20.31 19.24
N THR A 111 4.75 19.60 18.98
CA THR A 111 3.55 19.60 19.81
C THR A 111 3.53 18.51 20.89
N ARG A 112 4.64 17.76 21.04
CA ARG A 112 4.81 16.66 22.01
C ARG A 112 3.83 15.49 21.85
N VAL A 113 3.29 15.31 20.65
CA VAL A 113 2.49 14.11 20.31
C VAL A 113 3.44 12.94 20.06
N PRO A 114 3.26 11.79 20.73
CA PRO A 114 4.07 10.60 20.48
C PRO A 114 3.95 10.13 19.03
N VAL A 115 5.08 9.79 18.40
CA VAL A 115 5.16 9.37 17.00
C VAL A 115 5.59 7.92 16.91
N TYR A 116 4.78 7.10 16.27
CA TYR A 116 5.10 5.73 15.90
C TYR A 116 5.22 5.63 14.39
N ILE A 117 6.29 5.00 13.90
CA ILE A 117 6.53 4.86 12.47
C ILE A 117 6.68 3.40 12.09
N HIS A 118 6.36 3.07 10.84
CA HIS A 118 6.53 1.73 10.29
C HIS A 118 7.39 1.77 9.03
N GLU A 119 8.35 0.84 8.94
CA GLU A 119 9.18 0.61 7.76
C GLU A 119 8.93 -0.80 7.22
N SER A 120 8.51 -0.90 5.98
CA SER A 120 8.24 -2.17 5.32
C SER A 120 9.38 -2.66 4.43
N ASP A 121 10.34 -1.80 4.11
CA ASP A 121 11.43 -2.13 3.23
C ASP A 121 12.66 -2.61 4.01
N LEU A 122 13.52 -3.38 3.34
CA LEU A 122 14.77 -3.85 3.93
C LEU A 122 15.70 -2.69 4.32
N SER A 123 15.63 -1.59 3.59
CA SER A 123 16.39 -0.37 3.87
C SER A 123 15.44 0.81 4.08
N MET A 124 15.73 1.58 5.13
CA MET A 124 14.91 2.73 5.50
C MET A 124 14.88 3.80 4.40
N GLY A 125 13.68 4.16 3.95
CA GLY A 125 13.44 5.24 3.01
C GLY A 125 13.81 6.62 3.59
N LEU A 126 14.07 7.64 2.74
CA LEU A 126 14.48 8.98 3.18
C LEU A 126 13.47 9.61 4.16
N ALA A 127 12.18 9.49 3.88
CA ALA A 127 11.14 10.02 4.76
C ALA A 127 11.21 9.38 6.16
N ASN A 128 11.37 8.06 6.24
CA ASN A 128 11.50 7.34 7.50
C ASN A 128 12.85 7.61 8.19
N LYS A 129 13.94 7.86 7.45
CA LYS A 129 15.21 8.33 8.04
C LYS A 129 15.05 9.67 8.77
N ILE A 130 14.26 10.58 8.20
CA ILE A 130 13.93 11.86 8.84
C ILE A 130 13.00 11.61 10.03
N ALA A 131 11.93 10.85 9.83
CA ALA A 131 10.92 10.55 10.84
C ALA A 131 11.50 9.82 12.06
N TYR A 132 12.47 8.92 11.88
CA TYR A 132 13.11 8.16 12.94
C TYR A 132 13.78 9.06 14.00
N LYS A 133 14.33 10.20 13.60
CA LYS A 133 14.93 11.18 14.53
C LYS A 133 13.92 11.69 15.56
N PHE A 134 12.66 11.80 15.17
CA PHE A 134 11.56 12.34 15.96
C PHE A 134 10.63 11.27 16.54
N ALA A 135 10.75 10.03 16.06
CA ALA A 135 9.91 8.92 16.47
C ALA A 135 10.15 8.51 17.92
N THR A 136 9.08 8.13 18.60
CA THR A 136 9.10 7.43 19.88
C THR A 136 9.53 5.98 19.66
N LYS A 137 8.98 5.31 18.62
CA LYS A 137 9.32 3.94 18.25
C LYS A 137 9.11 3.72 16.76
N MET A 138 9.93 2.85 16.17
CA MET A 138 9.78 2.36 14.80
C MET A 138 9.48 0.86 14.83
N TYR A 139 8.45 0.47 14.11
CA TYR A 139 8.16 -0.93 13.84
C TYR A 139 8.67 -1.30 12.45
N THR A 140 9.22 -2.50 12.28
CA THR A 140 9.84 -2.91 11.02
C THR A 140 9.39 -4.29 10.58
N THR A 141 9.20 -4.43 9.29
CA THR A 141 8.88 -5.73 8.66
C THR A 141 10.09 -6.64 8.62
N PHE A 142 11.29 -6.09 8.42
CA PHE A 142 12.55 -6.81 8.40
C PHE A 142 13.42 -6.40 9.59
N GLU A 143 14.31 -7.29 10.00
CA GLU A 143 15.37 -6.92 10.93
C GLU A 143 16.21 -5.80 10.34
N GLN A 144 16.37 -4.73 11.09
CA GLN A 144 17.16 -3.59 10.67
C GLN A 144 18.60 -3.74 11.15
N ALA A 145 19.52 -3.09 10.42
CA ALA A 145 20.93 -3.06 10.79
C ALA A 145 21.13 -2.58 12.23
N HIS A 146 22.17 -3.11 12.90
CA HIS A 146 22.53 -2.75 14.26
C HIS A 146 22.63 -1.23 14.49
N GLY A 147 22.21 -0.77 15.67
CA GLY A 147 22.31 0.64 16.08
C GLY A 147 20.99 1.43 16.07
N LEU A 148 19.87 0.82 15.66
CA LEU A 148 18.56 1.48 15.73
C LEU A 148 17.86 1.17 17.08
N THR A 149 18.20 1.93 18.10
CA THR A 149 17.74 1.70 19.49
C THR A 149 16.23 1.85 19.71
N LYS A 150 15.55 2.56 18.79
CA LYS A 150 14.09 2.80 18.84
C LYS A 150 13.29 1.85 17.94
N SER A 151 13.93 0.85 17.32
CA SER A 151 13.24 -0.08 16.42
C SER A 151 12.79 -1.35 17.14
N ALA A 152 11.69 -1.93 16.65
CA ALA A 152 11.23 -3.26 16.99
C ALA A 152 10.81 -3.99 15.72
N HIS A 153 11.41 -5.15 15.47
CA HIS A 153 10.99 -6.05 14.41
C HIS A 153 9.68 -6.72 14.81
N ILE A 154 8.67 -6.61 13.98
CA ILE A 154 7.34 -7.17 14.19
C ILE A 154 6.90 -8.13 13.07
N GLY A 155 7.73 -8.26 12.03
CA GLY A 155 7.37 -9.02 10.83
C GLY A 155 6.44 -8.26 9.89
N ALA A 156 5.91 -8.98 8.91
CA ALA A 156 5.00 -8.43 7.93
C ALA A 156 3.59 -8.25 8.50
N VAL A 157 2.93 -7.17 8.09
CA VAL A 157 1.50 -6.97 8.32
C VAL A 157 0.79 -7.16 6.98
N THR A 158 -0.07 -8.17 6.88
CA THR A 158 -0.77 -8.56 5.65
C THR A 158 -2.27 -8.40 5.80
N LYS A 159 -2.98 -8.42 4.66
CA LYS A 159 -4.45 -8.51 4.61
C LYS A 159 -4.96 -9.91 4.90
N VAL A 160 -4.07 -10.89 4.88
CA VAL A 160 -4.40 -12.30 5.08
C VAL A 160 -4.79 -12.53 6.53
N THR A 161 -6.00 -13.00 6.75
CA THR A 161 -6.55 -13.39 8.06
C THR A 161 -6.96 -14.86 7.99
N ASP A 162 -7.32 -15.45 9.13
CA ASP A 162 -7.79 -16.85 9.20
C ASP A 162 -9.07 -17.09 8.37
N HIS A 163 -9.80 -16.03 8.03
CA HIS A 163 -10.99 -16.06 7.20
C HIS A 163 -10.77 -15.28 5.89
N ILE A 164 -10.06 -15.88 4.94
CA ILE A 164 -9.97 -15.33 3.58
C ILE A 164 -11.24 -15.72 2.83
N PRO A 165 -12.00 -14.80 2.24
CA PRO A 165 -13.06 -15.13 1.32
C PRO A 165 -12.47 -15.96 0.17
N THR A 166 -12.92 -17.19 0.01
CA THR A 166 -12.41 -18.11 -1.03
C THR A 166 -12.86 -17.70 -2.43
N THR A 167 -13.96 -16.97 -2.52
CA THR A 167 -14.55 -16.49 -3.78
C THR A 167 -15.18 -15.11 -3.60
N SER A 168 -15.37 -14.41 -4.71
CA SER A 168 -16.30 -13.29 -4.83
C SER A 168 -17.23 -13.55 -6.00
N GLU A 169 -18.50 -13.18 -5.90
CA GLU A 169 -19.49 -13.37 -6.99
C GLU A 169 -18.98 -12.77 -8.31
N GLU A 170 -18.39 -11.59 -8.25
CA GLU A 170 -17.83 -10.93 -9.42
C GLU A 170 -16.67 -11.73 -10.04
N LEU A 171 -15.74 -12.26 -9.23
CA LEU A 171 -14.65 -13.09 -9.73
C LEU A 171 -15.17 -14.37 -10.39
N GLU A 172 -16.16 -15.03 -9.79
CA GLU A 172 -16.77 -16.23 -10.35
C GLU A 172 -17.46 -15.93 -11.68
N GLU A 173 -18.18 -14.82 -11.79
CA GLU A 173 -18.79 -14.39 -13.04
C GLU A 173 -17.74 -14.14 -14.13
N LYS A 174 -16.68 -13.41 -13.81
CA LYS A 174 -15.60 -13.08 -14.77
C LYS A 174 -14.77 -14.30 -15.19
N THR A 175 -14.71 -15.32 -14.35
CA THR A 175 -13.94 -16.54 -14.60
C THR A 175 -14.80 -17.76 -14.95
N LYS A 176 -16.11 -17.57 -15.20
CA LYS A 176 -17.01 -18.68 -15.58
C LYS A 176 -16.61 -19.43 -16.85
N GLY A 177 -15.86 -18.77 -17.73
CA GLY A 177 -15.29 -19.37 -18.95
C GLY A 177 -13.99 -20.14 -18.74
N PHE A 178 -13.47 -20.21 -17.50
CA PHE A 178 -12.24 -20.93 -17.21
C PHE A 178 -12.47 -22.45 -17.32
N ARG A 179 -11.50 -23.12 -17.92
CA ARG A 179 -11.49 -24.57 -18.03
C ARG A 179 -11.07 -25.20 -16.70
N LYS A 180 -11.89 -26.13 -16.18
CA LYS A 180 -11.66 -26.78 -14.88
C LYS A 180 -10.47 -27.74 -14.88
N ASP A 181 -10.07 -28.22 -16.07
CA ASP A 181 -8.97 -29.15 -16.29
C ASP A 181 -7.62 -28.43 -16.44
N LEU A 182 -7.60 -27.09 -16.48
CA LEU A 182 -6.38 -26.31 -16.63
C LEU A 182 -6.04 -25.54 -15.35
N PRO A 183 -4.74 -25.48 -14.98
CA PRO A 183 -4.30 -24.63 -13.87
C PRO A 183 -4.45 -23.14 -14.20
N THR A 184 -4.61 -22.34 -13.16
CA THR A 184 -4.77 -20.88 -13.27
C THR A 184 -3.46 -20.15 -12.93
N LEU A 185 -2.94 -19.36 -13.88
CA LEU A 185 -1.84 -18.44 -13.67
C LEU A 185 -2.37 -17.05 -13.33
N LEU A 186 -1.81 -16.43 -12.30
CA LEU A 186 -2.09 -15.04 -11.95
C LEU A 186 -0.84 -14.18 -12.11
N PHE A 187 -0.92 -13.13 -12.92
CA PHE A 187 0.13 -12.14 -13.11
C PHE A 187 -0.15 -10.89 -12.27
N VAL A 188 0.74 -10.55 -11.32
CA VAL A 188 0.61 -9.42 -10.40
C VAL A 188 1.85 -8.54 -10.44
N GLY A 189 1.74 -7.36 -11.04
CA GLY A 189 2.82 -6.38 -11.14
C GLY A 189 2.83 -5.29 -10.06
N GLY A 190 1.97 -5.41 -9.04
CA GLY A 190 1.66 -4.36 -8.07
C GLY A 190 0.46 -3.50 -8.50
N SER A 191 0.13 -2.44 -7.74
CA SER A 191 -1.06 -1.59 -7.96
C SER A 191 -1.06 -0.82 -9.28
N ALA A 192 0.11 -0.58 -9.86
CA ALA A 192 0.26 0.07 -11.17
C ALA A 192 0.39 -0.93 -12.34
N GLY A 193 0.27 -2.23 -12.05
CA GLY A 193 0.54 -3.29 -13.01
C GLY A 193 2.03 -3.44 -13.35
N ALA A 194 2.33 -4.31 -14.30
CA ALA A 194 3.67 -4.48 -14.87
C ALA A 194 3.58 -4.59 -16.39
N ARG A 195 4.13 -3.60 -17.08
CA ARG A 195 4.11 -3.56 -18.54
C ARG A 195 4.67 -4.85 -19.16
N VAL A 196 5.78 -5.37 -18.62
CA VAL A 196 6.39 -6.64 -19.07
C VAL A 196 5.39 -7.81 -19.01
N PHE A 197 4.60 -7.92 -17.94
CA PHE A 197 3.58 -8.96 -17.83
C PHE A 197 2.44 -8.75 -18.81
N ASN A 198 2.01 -7.50 -19.00
CA ASN A 198 0.94 -7.17 -19.93
C ASN A 198 1.33 -7.49 -21.38
N GLU A 199 2.54 -7.15 -21.78
CA GLU A 199 3.11 -7.46 -23.10
C GLU A 199 3.25 -8.98 -23.27
N PHE A 200 3.87 -9.68 -22.32
CA PHE A 200 4.04 -11.13 -22.35
C PHE A 200 2.71 -11.88 -22.52
N VAL A 201 1.69 -11.53 -21.68
CA VAL A 201 0.37 -12.16 -21.77
C VAL A 201 -0.30 -11.85 -23.12
N THR A 202 -0.09 -10.66 -23.69
CA THR A 202 -0.65 -10.28 -24.98
C THR A 202 -0.01 -11.05 -26.13
N GLU A 203 1.33 -11.13 -26.14
CA GLU A 203 2.12 -11.79 -27.21
C GLU A 203 1.92 -13.31 -27.21
N HIS A 204 1.83 -13.93 -26.02
CA HIS A 204 1.75 -15.38 -25.88
C HIS A 204 0.34 -15.89 -25.56
N LYS A 205 -0.71 -15.04 -25.69
CA LYS A 205 -2.10 -15.39 -25.33
C LYS A 205 -2.55 -16.73 -25.87
N ALA A 206 -2.35 -16.95 -27.16
CA ALA A 206 -2.85 -18.15 -27.85
C ALA A 206 -2.18 -19.43 -27.33
N GLU A 207 -0.89 -19.41 -27.05
CA GLU A 207 -0.13 -20.50 -26.49
C GLU A 207 -0.49 -20.76 -25.01
N LEU A 208 -0.51 -19.72 -24.20
CA LEU A 208 -0.81 -19.81 -22.78
C LEU A 208 -2.20 -20.41 -22.53
N LEU A 209 -3.22 -19.99 -23.29
CA LEU A 209 -4.59 -20.47 -23.15
C LEU A 209 -4.81 -21.94 -23.57
N GLN A 210 -3.84 -22.58 -24.22
CA GLN A 210 -3.87 -24.01 -24.48
C GLN A 210 -3.63 -24.82 -23.20
N HIS A 211 -2.86 -24.27 -22.25
CA HIS A 211 -2.34 -24.96 -21.08
C HIS A 211 -2.80 -24.37 -19.75
N TYR A 212 -3.29 -23.12 -19.73
CA TYR A 212 -3.61 -22.37 -18.51
C TYR A 212 -4.87 -21.53 -18.66
N ASN A 213 -5.56 -21.32 -17.55
CA ASN A 213 -6.41 -20.14 -17.38
C ASN A 213 -5.53 -18.98 -16.90
N ILE A 214 -5.87 -17.76 -17.27
CA ILE A 214 -5.03 -16.58 -16.99
C ILE A 214 -5.85 -15.50 -16.31
N ILE A 215 -5.34 -15.02 -15.17
CA ILE A 215 -5.73 -13.76 -14.54
C ILE A 215 -4.56 -12.80 -14.65
N ASN A 216 -4.77 -11.56 -15.12
CA ASN A 216 -3.73 -10.56 -15.22
C ASN A 216 -4.18 -9.22 -14.65
N LEU A 217 -3.56 -8.78 -13.54
CA LEU A 217 -3.74 -7.45 -12.98
C LEU A 217 -2.87 -6.45 -13.75
N THR A 218 -3.50 -5.72 -14.67
CA THR A 218 -2.80 -4.95 -15.72
C THR A 218 -2.34 -3.57 -15.25
N GLY A 219 -3.05 -2.92 -14.32
CA GLY A 219 -2.87 -1.51 -14.02
C GLY A 219 -3.32 -0.56 -15.15
N ASP A 220 -3.96 -1.08 -16.19
CA ASP A 220 -4.35 -0.34 -17.40
C ASP A 220 -5.78 -0.71 -17.81
N LEU A 221 -6.69 0.25 -17.66
CA LEU A 221 -8.11 0.08 -17.97
C LEU A 221 -8.36 -0.33 -19.43
N THR A 222 -7.49 0.08 -20.36
CA THR A 222 -7.63 -0.22 -21.78
C THR A 222 -7.42 -1.69 -22.12
N LEU A 223 -6.82 -2.45 -21.19
CA LEU A 223 -6.55 -3.88 -21.33
C LEU A 223 -7.61 -4.76 -20.65
N ASN A 224 -8.65 -4.19 -20.06
CA ASN A 224 -9.69 -4.95 -19.39
C ASN A 224 -10.41 -5.90 -20.35
N GLN A 225 -10.45 -7.19 -20.03
CA GLN A 225 -11.04 -8.25 -20.84
C GLN A 225 -11.45 -9.42 -19.96
N ALA A 226 -12.63 -10.01 -20.22
CA ALA A 226 -13.05 -11.27 -19.62
C ALA A 226 -13.66 -12.13 -20.73
N GLU A 227 -12.91 -13.11 -21.24
CA GLU A 227 -13.33 -13.95 -22.33
C GLU A 227 -12.59 -15.30 -22.32
N GLY A 228 -13.34 -16.39 -22.44
CA GLY A 228 -12.76 -17.74 -22.44
C GLY A 228 -11.95 -18.00 -21.16
N GLY A 229 -10.70 -18.43 -21.32
CA GLY A 229 -9.76 -18.71 -20.24
C GLY A 229 -8.98 -17.48 -19.76
N LEU A 230 -9.31 -16.25 -20.18
CA LEU A 230 -8.58 -15.02 -19.86
C LEU A 230 -9.44 -14.01 -19.12
N TYR A 231 -8.97 -13.57 -17.95
CA TYR A 231 -9.48 -12.42 -17.22
C TYR A 231 -8.37 -11.39 -16.99
N ARG A 232 -8.52 -10.21 -17.58
CA ARG A 232 -7.63 -9.04 -17.41
C ARG A 232 -8.42 -7.92 -16.78
N VAL A 233 -7.84 -7.29 -15.75
CA VAL A 233 -8.46 -6.16 -15.05
C VAL A 233 -7.38 -5.19 -14.59
N ASP A 234 -7.68 -3.90 -14.65
CA ASP A 234 -6.74 -2.85 -14.28
C ASP A 234 -6.47 -2.83 -12.78
N TYR A 235 -7.51 -2.84 -11.95
CA TYR A 235 -7.40 -2.75 -10.52
C TYR A 235 -8.53 -3.49 -9.79
N VAL A 236 -8.20 -4.15 -8.69
CA VAL A 236 -9.16 -4.83 -7.81
C VAL A 236 -8.89 -4.52 -6.35
N THR A 237 -9.91 -4.57 -5.52
CA THR A 237 -9.84 -4.47 -4.06
C THR A 237 -10.25 -5.78 -3.40
N ASP A 238 -11.53 -6.06 -3.38
CA ASP A 238 -12.13 -7.19 -2.65
C ASP A 238 -11.88 -8.54 -3.34
N GLN A 239 -11.69 -8.52 -4.66
CA GLN A 239 -11.36 -9.71 -5.44
C GLN A 239 -9.89 -10.14 -5.31
N TYR A 240 -9.00 -9.30 -4.76
CA TYR A 240 -7.56 -9.56 -4.80
C TYR A 240 -7.17 -10.84 -4.05
N LEU A 241 -7.60 -11.00 -2.80
CA LEU A 241 -7.33 -12.23 -2.03
C LEU A 241 -8.02 -13.47 -2.63
N PRO A 242 -9.31 -13.42 -3.07
CA PRO A 242 -9.91 -14.47 -3.86
C PRO A 242 -9.14 -14.85 -5.12
N MET A 243 -8.57 -13.89 -5.87
CA MET A 243 -7.72 -14.19 -7.04
C MET A 243 -6.45 -14.93 -6.66
N LEU A 244 -5.76 -14.48 -5.58
CA LEU A 244 -4.61 -15.21 -5.04
C LEU A 244 -5.01 -16.63 -4.62
N GLN A 245 -6.17 -16.80 -3.99
CA GLN A 245 -6.68 -18.11 -3.58
C GLN A 245 -6.98 -19.01 -4.78
N LYS A 246 -7.57 -18.47 -5.85
CA LYS A 246 -7.95 -19.20 -7.07
C LYS A 246 -6.73 -19.61 -7.91
N ALA A 247 -5.64 -18.85 -7.85
CA ALA A 247 -4.44 -19.12 -8.64
C ALA A 247 -3.68 -20.37 -8.15
N ASP A 248 -3.23 -21.20 -9.08
CA ASP A 248 -2.32 -22.32 -8.82
C ASP A 248 -0.87 -21.85 -8.80
N LEU A 249 -0.52 -20.85 -9.64
CA LEU A 249 0.80 -20.21 -9.67
C LEU A 249 0.64 -18.69 -9.83
N VAL A 250 1.36 -17.93 -9.02
CA VAL A 250 1.40 -16.46 -9.12
C VAL A 250 2.75 -15.98 -9.65
N VAL A 251 2.73 -15.21 -10.73
CA VAL A 251 3.90 -14.54 -11.30
C VAL A 251 3.92 -13.09 -10.82
N THR A 252 4.98 -12.68 -10.13
CA THR A 252 5.03 -11.37 -9.47
C THR A 252 6.38 -10.68 -9.59
N ARG A 253 6.39 -9.33 -9.45
CA ARG A 253 7.59 -8.49 -9.37
C ARG A 253 8.26 -8.48 -7.98
N GLY A 254 7.76 -9.25 -7.04
CA GLY A 254 8.35 -9.34 -5.70
C GLY A 254 8.14 -8.13 -4.79
N GLY A 255 7.06 -7.38 -4.98
CA GLY A 255 6.67 -6.34 -4.02
C GLY A 255 6.41 -6.95 -2.63
N ALA A 256 6.94 -6.34 -1.57
CA ALA A 256 6.93 -6.90 -0.22
C ALA A 256 5.53 -7.32 0.25
N ASN A 257 4.51 -6.49 0.05
CA ASN A 257 3.14 -6.82 0.46
C ASN A 257 2.64 -8.10 -0.23
N THR A 258 2.78 -8.18 -1.56
CA THR A 258 2.36 -9.35 -2.35
C THR A 258 3.12 -10.61 -1.90
N LEU A 259 4.44 -10.52 -1.70
CA LEU A 259 5.24 -11.67 -1.25
C LEU A 259 4.78 -12.20 0.11
N PHE A 260 4.54 -11.31 1.07
CA PHE A 260 4.09 -11.74 2.39
C PHE A 260 2.67 -12.30 2.37
N GLU A 261 1.80 -11.79 1.51
CA GLU A 261 0.46 -12.36 1.29
C GLU A 261 0.55 -13.76 0.69
N LEU A 262 1.39 -13.96 -0.33
CA LEU A 262 1.62 -15.28 -0.94
C LEU A 262 2.22 -16.28 0.04
N LEU A 263 3.19 -15.87 0.86
CA LEU A 263 3.77 -16.70 1.91
C LEU A 263 2.74 -17.06 2.99
N ALA A 264 1.95 -16.10 3.45
CA ALA A 264 0.90 -16.33 4.44
C ALA A 264 -0.19 -17.28 3.93
N MET A 265 -0.47 -17.26 2.62
CA MET A 265 -1.42 -18.15 1.97
C MET A 265 -0.80 -19.46 1.48
N ASN A 266 0.49 -19.67 1.70
CA ASN A 266 1.25 -20.83 1.18
C ASN A 266 1.07 -21.03 -0.33
N LYS A 267 1.09 -19.93 -1.11
CA LYS A 267 0.89 -19.94 -2.56
C LYS A 267 2.20 -20.11 -3.32
N LEU A 268 2.18 -21.03 -4.30
CA LEU A 268 3.28 -21.18 -5.24
C LEU A 268 3.44 -19.90 -6.07
N HIS A 269 4.66 -19.37 -6.15
CA HIS A 269 4.91 -18.14 -6.87
C HIS A 269 6.28 -18.09 -7.54
N LEU A 270 6.35 -17.31 -8.63
CA LEU A 270 7.55 -17.01 -9.39
C LEU A 270 7.81 -15.50 -9.33
N ILE A 271 9.02 -15.12 -8.93
CA ILE A 271 9.45 -13.72 -8.89
C ILE A 271 10.27 -13.43 -10.15
N VAL A 272 9.91 -12.36 -10.88
CA VAL A 272 10.52 -11.94 -12.14
C VAL A 272 11.03 -10.51 -12.04
#